data_cc89b6334df64d8f4bf9239ddb8b5131
#
_entry.id   cc89b6334df64d8f4bf9239ddb8b5131
#
_cell.length_a   1.000
_cell.length_b   1.000
_cell.length_c   1.000
_cell.angle_alpha   90.00
_cell.angle_beta   90.00
_cell.angle_gamma   90.00
#
_symmetry.space_group_name_H-M   'P 1'
#
loop_
_entity.id
_entity.type
_entity.pdbx_description
1 polymer ?
#
loop_
_entity_poly.entity_id
_entity_poly.type
_entity_poly.pdbx_seq_one_letter_code
_entity_poly.pdbx_strand_id
1 'polypeptide(L)'
;MPEGHTIHRLAARHAELFAGDKVHAASPQGRFADGAARLSGTVLDGTEAYGKHLLHHYAGELTLHVHLGLYGKVTDGPGEPPPPVGQIRLRLTSDGSRSRRGGRRAELESSDDRHWLDLRGPTACELLTPPEVAALRDRLGPDPLRADADPERAYARIRRSTTPLAALLLDQTVVAGTGLIFVVEALFRAGLPPLLPGRKLTPAGWAELWADLVALMTVAVERGRIDTVRDVHLPEAMGRAPRVDRHGGEVYVYRRPGVPCHVCGTEVSRGALAGRNLYWCATCQAG
;
A
#
# COMPACT_ATOMS: atom_id res chain seq x y z
N MET A 1 -0.27 -6.49 -7.24
CA MET A 1 -1.45 -5.70 -6.79
C MET A 1 -0.93 -4.77 -5.70
N PRO A 2 -1.13 -3.47 -5.83
CA PRO A 2 -0.72 -2.52 -4.79
C PRO A 2 -1.46 -2.81 -3.47
N GLU A 3 -0.71 -2.92 -2.37
CA GLU A 3 -1.22 -3.01 -1.01
C GLU A 3 -0.77 -1.77 -0.22
N GLY A 4 -1.12 -1.62 1.05
CA GLY A 4 -0.87 -0.42 1.84
C GLY A 4 0.58 0.08 1.78
N HIS A 5 1.56 -0.82 1.89
CA HIS A 5 2.98 -0.48 1.80
C HIS A 5 3.35 0.29 0.51
N THR A 6 2.74 -0.09 -0.63
CA THR A 6 2.96 0.63 -1.90
C THR A 6 2.46 2.05 -1.82
N ILE A 7 1.30 2.27 -1.17
CA ILE A 7 0.69 3.59 -1.07
C ILE A 7 1.48 4.49 -0.10
N HIS A 8 1.91 3.94 1.04
CA HIS A 8 2.77 4.67 1.98
C HIS A 8 4.11 5.06 1.35
N ARG A 9 4.73 4.15 0.58
CA ARG A 9 5.96 4.45 -0.17
C ARG A 9 5.74 5.55 -1.21
N LEU A 10 4.62 5.51 -1.95
CA LEU A 10 4.27 6.56 -2.91
C LEU A 10 4.01 7.90 -2.21
N ALA A 11 3.31 7.91 -1.07
CA ALA A 11 3.09 9.13 -0.31
C ALA A 11 4.43 9.77 0.10
N ALA A 12 5.33 9.01 0.71
CA ALA A 12 6.65 9.49 1.08
C ALA A 12 7.42 10.03 -0.15
N ARG A 13 7.44 9.26 -1.23
CA ARG A 13 8.13 9.65 -2.48
C ARG A 13 7.56 10.92 -3.10
N HIS A 14 6.23 11.05 -3.13
CA HIS A 14 5.60 12.25 -3.71
C HIS A 14 5.79 13.49 -2.82
N ALA A 15 5.86 13.31 -1.48
CA ALA A 15 6.24 14.40 -0.59
C ALA A 15 7.67 14.90 -0.88
N GLU A 16 8.63 13.99 -1.06
CA GLU A 16 10.00 14.35 -1.43
C GLU A 16 10.07 15.12 -2.74
N LEU A 17 9.31 14.69 -3.75
CA LEU A 17 9.40 15.25 -5.10
C LEU A 17 8.64 16.57 -5.25
N PHE A 18 7.50 16.77 -4.56
CA PHE A 18 6.56 17.83 -4.91
C PHE A 18 6.12 18.71 -3.72
N ALA A 19 6.32 18.31 -2.44
CA ALA A 19 5.84 19.12 -1.33
C ALA A 19 6.55 20.48 -1.27
N GLY A 20 5.76 21.55 -1.19
CA GLY A 20 6.22 22.94 -1.21
C GLY A 20 6.37 23.56 -2.61
N ASP A 21 6.26 22.77 -3.67
CA ASP A 21 6.29 23.27 -5.05
C ASP A 21 4.88 23.58 -5.57
N LYS A 22 4.81 24.55 -6.49
CA LYS A 22 3.66 24.66 -7.36
C LYS A 22 3.65 23.53 -8.37
N VAL A 23 2.50 22.92 -8.57
CA VAL A 23 2.36 21.86 -9.55
C VAL A 23 1.64 22.34 -10.80
N HIS A 24 2.03 21.83 -11.95
CA HIS A 24 1.24 21.85 -13.17
C HIS A 24 0.59 20.50 -13.33
N ALA A 25 -0.73 20.49 -13.45
CA ALA A 25 -1.51 19.27 -13.58
C ALA A 25 -2.16 19.20 -14.97
N ALA A 26 -2.06 18.05 -15.61
CA ALA A 26 -2.69 17.76 -16.89
C ALA A 26 -3.36 16.39 -16.87
N SER A 27 -4.45 16.26 -17.62
CA SER A 27 -5.11 14.98 -17.89
C SER A 27 -5.05 14.70 -19.39
N PRO A 28 -3.97 14.07 -19.90
CA PRO A 28 -3.76 13.95 -21.35
C PRO A 28 -4.90 13.29 -22.12
N GLN A 29 -5.74 12.50 -21.44
CA GLN A 29 -6.90 11.83 -22.04
C GLN A 29 -8.24 12.42 -21.60
N GLY A 30 -8.23 13.54 -20.88
CA GLY A 30 -9.42 14.28 -20.49
C GLY A 30 -10.26 13.69 -19.36
N ARG A 31 -10.00 12.46 -18.90
CA ARG A 31 -10.84 11.80 -17.87
C ARG A 31 -10.79 12.43 -16.48
N PHE A 32 -9.88 13.38 -16.26
CA PHE A 32 -9.73 14.16 -15.03
C PHE A 32 -9.40 15.63 -15.36
N ALA A 33 -9.87 16.13 -16.49
CA ALA A 33 -9.53 17.47 -16.99
C ALA A 33 -9.90 18.58 -16.01
N ASP A 34 -11.13 18.58 -15.48
CA ASP A 34 -11.61 19.60 -14.52
C ASP A 34 -10.80 19.56 -13.21
N GLY A 35 -10.53 18.36 -12.70
CA GLY A 35 -9.68 18.20 -11.51
C GLY A 35 -8.27 18.69 -11.75
N ALA A 36 -7.67 18.34 -12.88
CA ALA A 36 -6.33 18.80 -13.26
C ALA A 36 -6.27 20.32 -13.40
N ALA A 37 -7.27 20.95 -14.01
CA ALA A 37 -7.36 22.42 -14.14
C ALA A 37 -7.41 23.10 -12.75
N ARG A 38 -8.14 22.53 -11.80
CA ARG A 38 -8.22 23.05 -10.41
C ARG A 38 -6.93 22.88 -9.63
N LEU A 39 -6.16 21.83 -9.88
CA LEU A 39 -4.88 21.58 -9.22
C LEU A 39 -3.75 22.40 -9.82
N SER A 40 -3.81 22.71 -11.10
CA SER A 40 -2.72 23.39 -11.80
C SER A 40 -2.49 24.81 -11.24
N GLY A 41 -1.25 25.11 -10.89
CA GLY A 41 -0.83 26.37 -10.26
C GLY A 41 -0.98 26.40 -8.74
N THR A 42 -1.49 25.33 -8.09
CA THR A 42 -1.57 25.23 -6.63
C THR A 42 -0.28 24.66 -6.04
N VAL A 43 -0.04 24.93 -4.75
CA VAL A 43 1.10 24.37 -4.01
C VAL A 43 0.66 23.06 -3.37
N LEU A 44 1.50 22.01 -3.49
CA LEU A 44 1.31 20.78 -2.75
C LEU A 44 1.82 20.98 -1.32
N ASP A 45 0.92 20.99 -0.34
CA ASP A 45 1.26 21.17 1.07
C ASP A 45 1.85 19.89 1.69
N GLY A 46 1.39 18.71 1.23
CA GLY A 46 1.88 17.42 1.70
C GLY A 46 1.11 16.26 1.12
N THR A 47 1.55 15.07 1.48
CA THR A 47 0.94 13.81 1.05
C THR A 47 0.70 12.88 2.23
N GLU A 48 -0.30 12.04 2.12
CA GLU A 48 -0.69 11.08 3.15
C GLU A 48 -1.11 9.76 2.52
N ALA A 49 -0.87 8.67 3.23
CA ALA A 49 -1.45 7.37 2.94
C ALA A 49 -2.37 6.94 4.08
N TYR A 50 -3.51 6.37 3.73
CA TYR A 50 -4.38 5.66 4.66
C TYR A 50 -4.90 4.39 3.99
N GLY A 51 -4.45 3.25 4.46
CA GLY A 51 -4.74 1.97 3.82
C GLY A 51 -4.23 1.93 2.38
N LYS A 52 -5.16 1.83 1.44
CA LYS A 52 -4.85 1.81 0.00
C LYS A 52 -5.22 3.12 -0.70
N HIS A 53 -5.41 4.17 0.07
CA HIS A 53 -5.78 5.50 -0.40
C HIS A 53 -4.58 6.45 -0.27
N LEU A 54 -4.18 7.06 -1.38
CA LEU A 54 -3.18 8.11 -1.44
C LEU A 54 -3.88 9.45 -1.50
N LEU A 55 -3.48 10.37 -0.63
CA LEU A 55 -4.01 11.71 -0.54
C LEU A 55 -2.88 12.72 -0.76
N HIS A 56 -3.11 13.66 -1.66
CA HIS A 56 -2.26 14.85 -1.83
C HIS A 56 -3.04 16.07 -1.39
N HIS A 57 -2.54 16.78 -0.40
CA HIS A 57 -3.16 17.98 0.16
C HIS A 57 -2.58 19.21 -0.51
N TYR A 58 -3.44 20.04 -1.07
CA TYR A 58 -3.05 21.26 -1.78
C TYR A 58 -3.61 22.49 -1.08
N ALA A 59 -2.95 23.63 -1.28
CA ALA A 59 -3.44 24.91 -0.80
C ALA A 59 -4.89 25.17 -1.25
N GLY A 60 -5.70 25.76 -0.36
CA GLY A 60 -7.13 26.01 -0.63
C GLY A 60 -8.03 24.82 -0.34
N GLU A 61 -7.65 23.95 0.58
CA GLU A 61 -8.44 22.80 1.06
C GLU A 61 -8.81 21.78 -0.03
N LEU A 62 -8.00 21.69 -1.08
CA LEU A 62 -8.16 20.69 -2.11
C LEU A 62 -7.36 19.43 -1.75
N THR A 63 -7.98 18.28 -1.81
CA THR A 63 -7.28 17.00 -1.65
C THR A 63 -7.49 16.12 -2.87
N LEU A 64 -6.42 15.80 -3.59
CA LEU A 64 -6.44 14.75 -4.61
C LEU A 64 -6.43 13.39 -3.93
N HIS A 65 -7.46 12.61 -4.17
CA HIS A 65 -7.55 11.21 -3.75
C HIS A 65 -7.25 10.28 -4.91
N VAL A 66 -6.35 9.32 -4.67
CA VAL A 66 -6.01 8.27 -5.62
C VAL A 66 -6.17 6.91 -4.98
N HIS A 67 -6.91 6.01 -5.65
CA HIS A 67 -6.93 4.59 -5.35
C HIS A 67 -6.46 3.80 -6.56
N LEU A 68 -5.32 3.13 -6.44
CA LEU A 68 -4.70 2.43 -7.59
C LEU A 68 -5.53 1.24 -8.09
N GLY A 69 -6.23 0.54 -7.20
CA GLY A 69 -6.94 -0.70 -7.56
C GLY A 69 -5.97 -1.81 -7.96
N LEU A 70 -6.35 -2.61 -8.93
CA LEU A 70 -5.55 -3.75 -9.41
C LEU A 70 -4.49 -3.36 -10.45
N TYR A 71 -4.78 -2.36 -11.27
CA TYR A 71 -4.01 -2.02 -12.47
C TYR A 71 -3.37 -0.65 -12.42
N GLY A 72 -3.75 0.16 -11.42
CA GLY A 72 -3.20 1.50 -11.24
C GLY A 72 -1.68 1.47 -11.02
N LYS A 73 -0.99 2.37 -11.69
CA LYS A 73 0.47 2.50 -11.62
C LYS A 73 0.85 3.97 -11.66
N VAL A 74 1.83 4.32 -10.84
CA VAL A 74 2.54 5.60 -10.90
C VAL A 74 3.94 5.37 -11.45
N THR A 75 4.40 6.27 -12.29
CA THR A 75 5.80 6.41 -12.72
C THR A 75 6.21 7.85 -12.51
N ASP A 76 7.39 8.09 -12.02
CA ASP A 76 7.95 9.42 -11.77
C ASP A 76 9.40 9.51 -12.25
N GLY A 77 9.90 10.72 -12.38
CA GLY A 77 11.28 10.99 -12.73
C GLY A 77 11.65 12.47 -12.60
N PRO A 78 12.95 12.78 -12.69
CA PRO A 78 13.45 14.15 -12.74
C PRO A 78 13.29 14.75 -14.13
N GLY A 79 13.36 16.09 -14.21
CA GLY A 79 13.40 16.86 -15.45
C GLY A 79 12.07 16.91 -16.19
N GLU A 80 12.15 17.03 -17.51
CA GLU A 80 10.97 17.08 -18.39
C GLU A 80 10.30 15.70 -18.51
N PRO A 81 8.95 15.64 -18.44
CA PRO A 81 8.23 14.38 -18.62
C PRO A 81 8.38 13.86 -20.06
N PRO A 82 8.50 12.55 -20.25
CA PRO A 82 8.48 11.96 -21.58
C PRO A 82 7.14 12.19 -22.29
N PRO A 83 7.08 12.07 -23.62
CA PRO A 83 5.81 12.13 -24.34
C PRO A 83 4.77 11.19 -23.70
N PRO A 84 3.49 11.62 -23.60
CA PRO A 84 2.46 10.79 -23.01
C PRO A 84 2.27 9.47 -23.76
N VAL A 85 2.44 8.33 -23.08
CA VAL A 85 2.24 7.00 -23.65
C VAL A 85 1.15 6.28 -22.88
N GLY A 86 0.18 5.71 -23.59
CA GLY A 86 -0.92 4.95 -23.01
C GLY A 86 -1.92 5.83 -22.23
N GLN A 87 -2.63 5.21 -21.28
CA GLN A 87 -3.74 5.88 -20.58
C GLN A 87 -3.26 6.60 -19.31
N ILE A 88 -2.76 7.83 -19.45
CA ILE A 88 -2.39 8.70 -18.33
C ILE A 88 -3.65 9.44 -17.83
N ARG A 89 -4.11 9.10 -16.63
CA ARG A 89 -5.24 9.77 -15.96
C ARG A 89 -4.87 11.17 -15.48
N LEU A 90 -3.67 11.29 -14.91
CA LEU A 90 -3.13 12.52 -14.37
C LEU A 90 -1.62 12.54 -14.59
N ARG A 91 -1.12 13.66 -15.08
CA ARG A 91 0.29 14.04 -15.08
C ARG A 91 0.47 15.23 -14.15
N LEU A 92 1.42 15.15 -13.23
CA LEU A 92 1.86 16.29 -12.44
C LEU A 92 3.31 16.60 -12.80
N THR A 93 3.64 17.89 -12.84
CA THR A 93 5.02 18.39 -12.93
C THR A 93 5.24 19.47 -11.89
N SER A 94 6.37 19.46 -11.19
CA SER A 94 6.76 20.54 -10.28
C SER A 94 7.42 21.69 -11.05
N ASP A 95 7.33 22.90 -10.52
CA ASP A 95 8.01 24.08 -11.08
C ASP A 95 9.40 24.31 -10.46
N GLY A 96 9.83 23.45 -9.51
CA GLY A 96 11.09 23.56 -8.77
C GLY A 96 11.18 24.81 -7.89
N SER A 97 10.04 25.40 -7.52
CA SER A 97 10.00 26.66 -6.76
C SER A 97 10.47 26.51 -5.31
N ARG A 98 10.39 25.32 -4.75
CA ARG A 98 10.88 25.00 -3.40
C ARG A 98 12.38 25.24 -3.25
N SER A 99 13.18 24.78 -4.20
CA SER A 99 14.66 24.96 -4.22
C SER A 99 15.07 26.42 -4.16
N ARG A 100 14.29 27.30 -4.78
CA ARG A 100 14.58 28.75 -4.87
C ARG A 100 14.32 29.50 -3.56
N ARG A 101 13.58 28.92 -2.60
CA ARG A 101 13.25 29.54 -1.30
C ARG A 101 14.26 29.20 -0.20
N GLY A 102 15.06 28.16 -0.33
CA GLY A 102 16.06 27.71 0.64
C GLY A 102 17.43 28.34 0.38
N GLY A 103 17.66 29.58 0.81
CA GLY A 103 18.81 30.44 0.50
C GLY A 103 20.21 29.98 0.96
N ARG A 104 20.53 28.72 1.07
CA ARG A 104 21.87 28.17 1.35
C ARG A 104 22.33 27.01 0.48
N ARG A 105 21.56 26.62 -0.53
CA ARG A 105 21.90 25.48 -1.40
C ARG A 105 22.10 25.85 -2.88
N ALA A 106 22.19 27.15 -3.18
CA ALA A 106 22.15 27.70 -4.54
C ALA A 106 23.46 27.56 -5.33
N GLU A 107 24.54 26.97 -4.79
CA GLU A 107 25.86 27.01 -5.48
C GLU A 107 26.31 25.67 -6.09
N LEU A 108 25.52 24.61 -6.02
CA LEU A 108 25.90 23.27 -6.55
C LEU A 108 24.80 22.55 -7.33
N GLU A 109 23.78 23.26 -7.82
CA GLU A 109 22.62 22.61 -8.43
C GLU A 109 22.63 22.66 -9.94
N SER A 110 22.57 21.45 -10.53
CA SER A 110 22.25 21.27 -11.94
C SER A 110 20.84 21.84 -12.22
N SER A 111 20.66 22.47 -13.33
CA SER A 111 19.57 23.34 -13.76
C SER A 111 18.17 22.71 -13.84
N ASP A 112 17.89 21.59 -13.19
CA ASP A 112 16.59 20.93 -13.34
C ASP A 112 16.11 20.21 -12.05
N ASP A 113 15.69 21.02 -11.05
CA ASP A 113 15.01 20.52 -9.83
C ASP A 113 13.53 20.18 -10.07
N ARG A 114 13.11 20.15 -11.32
CA ARG A 114 11.75 19.76 -11.70
C ARG A 114 11.59 18.26 -11.66
N HIS A 115 10.40 17.84 -11.26
CA HIS A 115 10.00 16.44 -11.23
C HIS A 115 8.65 16.26 -11.92
N TRP A 116 8.43 15.06 -12.41
CA TRP A 116 7.14 14.67 -12.98
C TRP A 116 6.66 13.35 -12.43
N LEU A 117 5.36 13.14 -12.47
CA LEU A 117 4.73 11.84 -12.27
C LEU A 117 3.56 11.62 -13.25
N ASP A 118 3.36 10.38 -13.64
CA ASP A 118 2.24 9.90 -14.43
C ASP A 118 1.45 8.85 -13.69
N LEU A 119 0.16 9.10 -13.49
CA LEU A 119 -0.79 8.16 -12.92
C LEU A 119 -1.57 7.47 -14.04
N ARG A 120 -1.50 6.14 -14.11
CA ARG A 120 -2.18 5.31 -15.11
C ARG A 120 -3.15 4.34 -14.45
N GLY A 121 -4.33 4.16 -15.05
CA GLY A 121 -5.29 3.12 -14.72
C GLY A 121 -5.77 3.04 -13.26
N PRO A 122 -5.87 4.16 -12.48
CA PRO A 122 -6.39 4.09 -11.12
C PRO A 122 -7.88 3.75 -11.12
N THR A 123 -8.35 3.15 -10.03
CA THR A 123 -9.79 2.94 -9.78
C THR A 123 -10.47 4.27 -9.40
N ALA A 124 -9.80 5.10 -8.58
CA ALA A 124 -10.23 6.45 -8.26
C ALA A 124 -9.11 7.46 -8.50
N CYS A 125 -9.47 8.62 -9.05
CA CYS A 125 -8.64 9.82 -9.17
C CYS A 125 -9.62 11.00 -9.17
N GLU A 126 -9.78 11.65 -8.01
CA GLU A 126 -10.83 12.63 -7.77
C GLU A 126 -10.35 13.69 -6.77
N LEU A 127 -11.03 14.82 -6.73
CA LEU A 127 -10.81 15.85 -5.71
C LEU A 127 -11.85 15.71 -4.61
N LEU A 128 -11.36 15.67 -3.37
CA LEU A 128 -12.17 15.61 -2.17
C LEU A 128 -12.10 16.93 -1.40
N THR A 129 -13.20 17.30 -0.79
CA THR A 129 -13.32 18.34 0.23
C THR A 129 -12.89 17.79 1.60
N PRO A 130 -12.57 18.65 2.60
CA PRO A 130 -12.22 18.19 3.95
C PRO A 130 -13.27 17.27 4.59
N PRO A 131 -14.60 17.51 4.49
CA PRO A 131 -15.60 16.57 4.99
C PRO A 131 -15.59 15.21 4.30
N GLU A 132 -15.32 15.16 2.99
CA GLU A 132 -15.23 13.89 2.25
C GLU A 132 -13.97 13.10 2.62
N VAL A 133 -12.84 13.77 2.89
CA VAL A 133 -11.63 13.14 3.43
C VAL A 133 -11.90 12.57 4.82
N ALA A 134 -12.59 13.29 5.69
CA ALA A 134 -12.98 12.79 7.01
C ALA A 134 -13.88 11.56 6.88
N ALA A 135 -14.91 11.60 6.05
CA ALA A 135 -15.80 10.47 5.79
C ALA A 135 -15.07 9.25 5.19
N LEU A 136 -14.05 9.47 4.35
CA LEU A 136 -13.19 8.41 3.84
C LEU A 136 -12.44 7.71 4.98
N ARG A 137 -11.83 8.49 5.90
CA ARG A 137 -11.07 7.95 7.03
C ARG A 137 -11.97 7.22 8.03
N ASP A 138 -13.15 7.75 8.34
CA ASP A 138 -14.09 7.20 9.33
C ASP A 138 -14.59 5.80 8.96
N ARG A 139 -14.75 5.52 7.66
CA ARG A 139 -15.16 4.20 7.19
C ARG A 139 -14.05 3.15 7.19
N LEU A 140 -12.78 3.56 7.28
CA LEU A 140 -11.64 2.65 7.24
C LEU A 140 -11.29 2.14 8.63
N GLY A 141 -10.82 0.90 8.72
CA GLY A 141 -10.19 0.35 9.91
C GLY A 141 -8.85 0.99 10.20
N PRO A 142 -8.21 0.69 11.33
CA PRO A 142 -6.85 1.13 11.62
C PRO A 142 -5.88 0.59 10.55
N ASP A 143 -4.93 1.43 10.17
CA ASP A 143 -3.87 1.09 9.22
C ASP A 143 -2.58 0.77 9.99
N PRO A 144 -2.02 -0.46 9.88
CA PRO A 144 -0.82 -0.86 10.61
C PRO A 144 0.42 0.02 10.40
N LEU A 145 0.47 0.78 9.30
CA LEU A 145 1.58 1.67 8.97
C LEU A 145 1.45 3.08 9.57
N ARG A 146 0.36 3.38 10.26
CA ARG A 146 0.14 4.69 10.86
C ARG A 146 0.46 4.68 12.35
N ALA A 147 1.12 5.74 12.82
CA ALA A 147 1.44 5.90 14.23
C ALA A 147 0.20 6.14 15.12
N ASP A 148 -0.90 6.65 14.51
CA ASP A 148 -2.18 6.89 15.19
C ASP A 148 -3.16 5.70 15.09
N ALA A 149 -2.70 4.54 14.62
CA ALA A 149 -3.53 3.36 14.50
C ALA A 149 -3.94 2.82 15.87
N ASP A 150 -5.26 2.58 16.04
CA ASP A 150 -5.81 1.90 17.21
C ASP A 150 -6.15 0.43 16.89
N PRO A 151 -5.28 -0.53 17.24
CA PRO A 151 -5.53 -1.94 16.98
C PRO A 151 -6.75 -2.50 17.71
N GLU A 152 -7.11 -1.92 18.85
CA GLU A 152 -8.27 -2.38 19.64
C GLU A 152 -9.58 -2.12 18.91
N ARG A 153 -9.65 -1.09 18.08
CA ARG A 153 -10.80 -0.81 17.22
C ARG A 153 -11.07 -1.95 16.23
N ALA A 154 -10.00 -2.53 15.66
CA ALA A 154 -10.12 -3.70 14.78
C ALA A 154 -10.49 -4.95 15.59
N TYR A 155 -9.81 -5.20 16.71
CA TYR A 155 -10.06 -6.37 17.54
C TYR A 155 -11.49 -6.41 18.08
N ALA A 156 -12.03 -5.28 18.49
CA ALA A 156 -13.41 -5.17 18.97
C ALA A 156 -14.45 -5.67 17.94
N ARG A 157 -14.16 -5.51 16.65
CA ARG A 157 -14.99 -6.04 15.55
C ARG A 157 -14.71 -7.51 15.30
N ILE A 158 -13.43 -7.92 15.26
CA ILE A 158 -13.00 -9.29 15.02
C ILE A 158 -13.59 -10.25 16.07
N ARG A 159 -13.42 -9.97 17.36
CA ARG A 159 -13.83 -10.85 18.47
C ARG A 159 -15.34 -11.10 18.58
N ARG A 160 -16.16 -10.32 17.88
CA ARG A 160 -17.63 -10.47 17.84
C ARG A 160 -18.10 -11.21 16.59
N SER A 161 -17.21 -11.52 15.66
CA SER A 161 -17.57 -12.03 14.35
C SER A 161 -17.39 -13.55 14.23
N THR A 162 -18.31 -14.20 13.55
CA THR A 162 -18.19 -15.59 13.11
C THR A 162 -17.53 -15.70 11.73
N THR A 163 -17.30 -14.57 11.06
CA THR A 163 -16.65 -14.51 9.75
C THR A 163 -15.22 -15.05 9.86
N PRO A 164 -14.71 -15.76 8.83
CA PRO A 164 -13.34 -16.21 8.76
C PRO A 164 -12.33 -15.07 8.95
N LEU A 165 -11.27 -15.31 9.73
CA LEU A 165 -10.27 -14.30 10.09
C LEU A 165 -9.61 -13.69 8.85
N ALA A 166 -9.29 -14.51 7.84
CA ALA A 166 -8.76 -14.00 6.58
C ALA A 166 -9.71 -13.02 5.89
N ALA A 167 -11.03 -13.24 5.94
CA ALA A 167 -12.01 -12.33 5.35
C ALA A 167 -12.08 -11.00 6.13
N LEU A 168 -12.02 -11.07 7.46
CA LEU A 168 -12.02 -9.88 8.33
C LEU A 168 -10.77 -9.04 8.09
N LEU A 169 -9.60 -9.65 7.97
CA LEU A 169 -8.34 -8.94 7.70
C LEU A 169 -8.26 -8.36 6.28
N LEU A 170 -9.02 -8.90 5.32
CA LEU A 170 -9.13 -8.37 3.95
C LEU A 170 -10.13 -7.22 3.84
N ASP A 171 -11.03 -7.07 4.82
CA ASP A 171 -12.02 -5.99 4.88
C ASP A 171 -11.34 -4.70 5.35
N GLN A 172 -11.24 -3.74 4.43
CA GLN A 172 -10.59 -2.45 4.70
C GLN A 172 -11.29 -1.62 5.78
N THR A 173 -12.52 -1.95 6.12
CA THR A 173 -13.24 -1.33 7.24
C THR A 173 -12.84 -1.94 8.60
N VAL A 174 -12.21 -3.12 8.60
CA VAL A 174 -11.69 -3.79 9.81
C VAL A 174 -10.21 -3.49 9.98
N VAL A 175 -9.38 -3.74 8.96
CA VAL A 175 -7.95 -3.39 8.92
C VAL A 175 -7.64 -2.76 7.57
N ALA A 176 -7.28 -1.50 7.55
CA ALA A 176 -6.94 -0.81 6.32
C ALA A 176 -5.52 -1.17 5.85
N GLY A 177 -5.30 -1.14 4.54
CA GLY A 177 -3.98 -1.33 3.94
C GLY A 177 -3.60 -2.77 3.66
N THR A 178 -4.03 -3.72 4.46
CA THR A 178 -3.75 -5.13 4.25
C THR A 178 -4.40 -5.66 2.97
N GLY A 179 -3.66 -6.45 2.23
CA GLY A 179 -4.15 -7.18 1.08
C GLY A 179 -3.88 -8.66 1.23
N LEU A 180 -4.13 -9.41 0.14
CA LEU A 180 -4.08 -10.85 0.18
C LEU A 180 -2.70 -11.38 0.59
N ILE A 181 -1.61 -10.74 0.13
CA ILE A 181 -0.26 -11.22 0.44
C ILE A 181 -0.02 -11.12 1.95
N PHE A 182 -0.16 -9.92 2.53
CA PHE A 182 0.07 -9.74 3.97
C PHE A 182 -0.87 -10.61 4.81
N VAL A 183 -2.13 -10.76 4.43
CA VAL A 183 -3.10 -11.54 5.22
C VAL A 183 -2.72 -13.01 5.27
N VAL A 184 -2.45 -13.67 4.12
CA VAL A 184 -2.14 -15.10 4.14
C VAL A 184 -0.77 -15.38 4.78
N GLU A 185 0.19 -14.49 4.60
CA GLU A 185 1.53 -14.61 5.16
C GLU A 185 1.57 -14.38 6.67
N ALA A 186 0.90 -13.34 7.17
CA ALA A 186 0.82 -13.08 8.60
C ALA A 186 0.05 -14.18 9.34
N LEU A 187 -1.05 -14.68 8.77
CA LEU A 187 -1.77 -15.82 9.34
C LEU A 187 -0.91 -17.08 9.37
N PHE A 188 -0.10 -17.35 8.31
CA PHE A 188 0.83 -18.45 8.31
C PHE A 188 1.89 -18.30 9.41
N ARG A 189 2.50 -17.13 9.53
CA ARG A 189 3.56 -16.83 10.52
C ARG A 189 3.06 -16.92 11.96
N ALA A 190 1.79 -16.60 12.18
CA ALA A 190 1.11 -16.74 13.47
C ALA A 190 0.56 -18.17 13.73
N GLY A 191 0.67 -19.10 12.77
CA GLY A 191 0.09 -20.45 12.89
C GLY A 191 -1.44 -20.47 12.93
N LEU A 192 -2.11 -19.40 12.50
CA LEU A 192 -3.55 -19.25 12.58
C LEU A 192 -4.24 -19.78 11.32
N PRO A 193 -5.25 -20.67 11.47
CA PRO A 193 -6.06 -21.09 10.33
C PRO A 193 -6.77 -19.90 9.67
N PRO A 194 -6.71 -19.74 8.34
CA PRO A 194 -7.34 -18.60 7.68
C PRO A 194 -8.86 -18.59 7.81
N LEU A 195 -9.47 -19.76 8.00
CA LEU A 195 -10.92 -19.92 8.21
C LEU A 195 -11.34 -19.90 9.68
N LEU A 196 -10.41 -19.62 10.61
CA LEU A 196 -10.72 -19.44 12.02
C LEU A 196 -11.79 -18.35 12.18
N PRO A 197 -12.93 -18.61 12.84
CA PRO A 197 -13.89 -17.57 13.15
C PRO A 197 -13.27 -16.47 13.99
N GLY A 198 -13.49 -15.20 13.66
CA GLY A 198 -12.86 -14.06 14.35
C GLY A 198 -13.03 -14.12 15.87
N ARG A 199 -14.22 -14.55 16.36
CA ARG A 199 -14.52 -14.71 17.80
C ARG A 199 -13.62 -15.72 18.54
N LYS A 200 -12.90 -16.57 17.82
CA LYS A 200 -11.96 -17.53 18.43
C LYS A 200 -10.54 -16.97 18.54
N LEU A 201 -10.26 -15.80 17.95
CA LEU A 201 -8.96 -15.15 18.09
C LEU A 201 -8.83 -14.57 19.50
N THR A 202 -7.79 -14.98 20.22
CA THR A 202 -7.51 -14.49 21.57
C THR A 202 -6.91 -13.08 21.54
N PRO A 203 -7.00 -12.29 22.64
CA PRO A 203 -6.34 -10.98 22.72
C PRO A 203 -4.82 -11.07 22.47
N ALA A 204 -4.15 -12.08 23.03
CA ALA A 204 -2.72 -12.31 22.82
C ALA A 204 -2.41 -12.62 21.34
N GLY A 205 -3.17 -13.54 20.72
CA GLY A 205 -3.00 -13.85 19.30
C GLY A 205 -3.27 -12.66 18.38
N TRP A 206 -4.19 -11.76 18.76
CA TRP A 206 -4.40 -10.52 18.05
C TRP A 206 -3.19 -9.58 18.18
N ALA A 207 -2.67 -9.38 19.39
CA ALA A 207 -1.53 -8.50 19.62
C ALA A 207 -0.29 -8.97 18.83
N GLU A 208 -0.01 -10.29 18.82
CA GLU A 208 1.08 -10.88 18.03
C GLU A 208 0.88 -10.71 16.53
N LEU A 209 -0.33 -10.99 16.04
CA LEU A 209 -0.67 -10.85 14.62
C LEU A 209 -0.57 -9.39 14.15
N TRP A 210 -1.04 -8.44 14.96
CA TRP A 210 -0.94 -7.02 14.66
C TRP A 210 0.51 -6.56 14.61
N ALA A 211 1.32 -6.93 15.60
CA ALA A 211 2.73 -6.57 15.65
C ALA A 211 3.51 -7.12 14.44
N ASP A 212 3.22 -8.38 14.03
CA ASP A 212 3.84 -8.98 12.84
C ASP A 212 3.38 -8.28 11.54
N LEU A 213 2.11 -7.89 11.43
CA LEU A 213 1.62 -7.08 10.29
C LEU A 213 2.34 -5.75 10.20
N VAL A 214 2.48 -5.02 11.31
CA VAL A 214 3.22 -3.74 11.37
C VAL A 214 4.66 -3.94 10.89
N ALA A 215 5.36 -4.94 11.45
CA ALA A 215 6.75 -5.22 11.09
C ALA A 215 6.92 -5.57 9.61
N LEU A 216 6.10 -6.49 9.10
CA LEU A 216 6.14 -6.91 7.68
C LEU A 216 5.84 -5.75 6.73
N MET A 217 4.83 -4.96 7.03
CA MET A 217 4.42 -3.85 6.17
C MET A 217 5.45 -2.72 6.20
N THR A 218 6.07 -2.42 7.35
CA THR A 218 7.16 -1.43 7.48
C THR A 218 8.36 -1.82 6.62
N VAL A 219 8.85 -3.05 6.75
CA VAL A 219 9.94 -3.57 5.91
C VAL A 219 9.59 -3.51 4.42
N ALA A 220 8.32 -3.79 4.07
CA ALA A 220 7.89 -3.71 2.68
C ALA A 220 7.84 -2.26 2.15
N VAL A 221 7.56 -1.26 2.99
CA VAL A 221 7.68 0.17 2.62
C VAL A 221 9.13 0.50 2.30
N GLU A 222 10.07 0.11 3.16
CA GLU A 222 11.50 0.38 3.00
C GLU A 222 12.08 -0.29 1.74
N ARG A 223 11.81 -1.58 1.56
CA ARG A 223 12.37 -2.39 0.47
C ARG A 223 11.63 -2.23 -0.87
N GLY A 224 10.39 -1.73 -0.86
CA GLY A 224 9.54 -1.64 -2.06
C GLY A 224 9.05 -3.00 -2.57
N ARG A 225 9.19 -4.07 -1.77
CA ARG A 225 8.72 -5.43 -2.08
C ARG A 225 8.30 -6.14 -0.79
N ILE A 226 7.47 -7.17 -0.93
CA ILE A 226 6.97 -7.95 0.21
C ILE A 226 7.84 -9.20 0.39
N ASP A 227 8.67 -9.21 1.43
CA ASP A 227 9.40 -10.37 1.92
C ASP A 227 8.83 -10.76 3.29
N THR A 228 8.41 -12.02 3.47
CA THR A 228 7.74 -12.47 4.70
C THR A 228 8.48 -13.63 5.36
N VAL A 229 9.41 -14.24 4.65
CA VAL A 229 10.17 -15.40 5.12
C VAL A 229 11.19 -14.95 6.17
N ARG A 230 11.28 -15.72 7.27
CA ARG A 230 12.29 -15.51 8.32
C ARG A 230 13.66 -15.92 7.82
N ASP A 231 14.72 -15.35 8.39
CA ASP A 231 16.11 -15.55 7.94
C ASP A 231 16.50 -17.03 7.81
N VAL A 232 16.06 -17.87 8.74
CA VAL A 232 16.34 -19.33 8.74
C VAL A 232 15.67 -20.08 7.57
N HIS A 233 14.75 -19.45 6.87
CA HIS A 233 14.05 -20.03 5.72
C HIS A 233 14.32 -19.26 4.41
N LEU A 234 15.28 -18.33 4.42
CA LEU A 234 15.74 -17.67 3.20
C LEU A 234 16.38 -18.67 2.23
N PRO A 235 16.43 -18.38 0.93
CA PRO A 235 17.04 -19.25 -0.08
C PRO A 235 18.43 -19.72 0.30
N GLU A 236 19.27 -18.79 0.76
CA GLU A 236 20.66 -19.07 1.15
C GLU A 236 20.75 -20.00 2.35
N ALA A 237 19.91 -19.78 3.37
CA ALA A 237 19.88 -20.61 4.59
C ALA A 237 19.36 -22.02 4.31
N MET A 238 18.48 -22.19 3.32
CA MET A 238 17.86 -23.47 2.96
C MET A 238 18.56 -24.16 1.76
N GLY A 239 19.57 -23.55 1.14
CA GLY A 239 20.20 -24.09 -0.05
C GLY A 239 19.26 -24.23 -1.25
N ARG A 240 18.27 -23.38 -1.40
CA ARG A 240 17.27 -23.40 -2.47
C ARG A 240 17.39 -22.20 -3.39
N ALA A 241 16.87 -22.33 -4.62
CA ALA A 241 16.79 -21.19 -5.53
C ALA A 241 15.86 -20.09 -4.98
N PRO A 242 16.17 -18.80 -5.20
CA PRO A 242 15.26 -17.69 -4.90
C PRO A 242 13.95 -17.81 -5.69
N ARG A 243 12.87 -17.30 -5.12
CA ARG A 243 11.57 -17.27 -5.76
C ARG A 243 11.56 -16.31 -6.95
N VAL A 244 11.11 -16.78 -8.09
CA VAL A 244 10.92 -15.96 -9.30
C VAL A 244 9.43 -15.69 -9.47
N ASP A 245 8.98 -14.47 -9.12
CA ASP A 245 7.60 -14.00 -9.32
C ASP A 245 7.60 -12.51 -9.65
N ARG A 246 6.68 -12.10 -10.50
CA ARG A 246 6.49 -10.67 -10.86
C ARG A 246 6.08 -9.79 -9.67
N HIS A 247 5.57 -10.38 -8.61
CA HIS A 247 5.17 -9.67 -7.38
C HIS A 247 6.27 -9.65 -6.33
N GLY A 248 7.47 -10.11 -6.68
CA GLY A 248 8.72 -10.05 -5.91
C GLY A 248 8.64 -10.71 -4.54
N GLY A 249 9.78 -10.88 -3.91
CA GLY A 249 9.91 -11.28 -2.52
C GLY A 249 9.73 -12.75 -2.21
N GLU A 250 10.35 -13.14 -1.09
CA GLU A 250 10.25 -14.49 -0.54
C GLU A 250 9.01 -14.58 0.37
N VAL A 251 8.17 -15.59 0.15
CA VAL A 251 6.90 -15.81 0.86
C VAL A 251 6.72 -17.27 1.24
N TYR A 252 5.93 -17.53 2.28
CA TYR A 252 5.64 -18.88 2.76
C TYR A 252 4.56 -19.61 1.96
N VAL A 253 3.42 -18.96 1.73
CA VAL A 253 2.23 -19.62 1.16
C VAL A 253 1.65 -18.93 -0.07
N TYR A 254 1.83 -17.61 -0.20
CA TYR A 254 1.21 -16.85 -1.29
C TYR A 254 1.66 -17.33 -2.66
N ARG A 255 0.68 -17.76 -3.50
CA ARG A 255 0.91 -18.33 -4.85
C ARG A 255 1.92 -19.49 -4.89
N ARG A 256 1.91 -20.33 -3.86
CA ARG A 256 2.74 -21.54 -3.78
C ARG A 256 1.92 -22.83 -3.62
N PRO A 257 0.69 -22.99 -4.20
CA PRO A 257 -0.09 -24.20 -4.03
C PRO A 257 0.65 -25.41 -4.63
N GLY A 258 0.61 -26.55 -3.93
CA GLY A 258 1.29 -27.79 -4.34
C GLY A 258 2.81 -27.77 -4.15
N VAL A 259 3.39 -26.65 -3.66
CA VAL A 259 4.83 -26.57 -3.36
C VAL A 259 5.04 -26.88 -1.88
N PRO A 260 6.12 -27.61 -1.50
CA PRO A 260 6.43 -27.89 -0.11
C PRO A 260 6.55 -26.63 0.76
N CYS A 261 5.93 -26.66 1.93
CA CYS A 261 6.06 -25.63 2.96
C CYS A 261 7.52 -25.56 3.44
N HIS A 262 8.08 -24.35 3.53
CA HIS A 262 9.47 -24.16 3.99
C HIS A 262 9.70 -24.57 5.45
N VAL A 263 8.63 -24.75 6.24
CA VAL A 263 8.74 -25.12 7.67
C VAL A 263 8.54 -26.61 7.88
N CYS A 264 7.49 -27.22 7.32
CA CYS A 264 7.11 -28.61 7.64
C CYS A 264 7.13 -29.56 6.44
N GLY A 265 7.40 -29.09 5.22
CA GLY A 265 7.41 -29.91 4.01
C GLY A 265 6.03 -30.27 3.44
N THR A 266 4.92 -30.06 4.17
CA THR A 266 3.57 -30.31 3.64
C THR A 266 3.28 -29.37 2.48
N GLU A 267 2.61 -29.86 1.46
CA GLU A 267 2.21 -29.02 0.31
C GLU A 267 1.28 -27.88 0.73
N VAL A 268 1.56 -26.69 0.22
CA VAL A 268 0.72 -25.52 0.43
C VAL A 268 -0.63 -25.72 -0.23
N SER A 269 -1.69 -25.57 0.54
CA SER A 269 -3.07 -25.70 0.11
C SER A 269 -3.57 -24.43 -0.58
N ARG A 270 -4.59 -24.58 -1.44
CA ARG A 270 -5.33 -23.47 -2.06
C ARG A 270 -6.83 -23.69 -1.90
N GLY A 271 -7.54 -22.62 -1.63
CA GLY A 271 -9.00 -22.56 -1.63
C GLY A 271 -9.50 -21.23 -2.17
N ALA A 272 -10.79 -20.98 -2.01
CA ALA A 272 -11.42 -19.72 -2.37
C ALA A 272 -12.10 -19.09 -1.16
N LEU A 273 -11.98 -17.77 -1.02
CA LEU A 273 -12.66 -16.98 0.01
C LEU A 273 -13.11 -15.65 -0.61
N ALA A 274 -14.42 -15.39 -0.60
CA ALA A 274 -15.00 -14.15 -1.14
C ALA A 274 -14.48 -13.80 -2.56
N GLY A 275 -14.43 -14.78 -3.46
CA GLY A 275 -13.98 -14.62 -4.85
C GLY A 275 -12.47 -14.46 -5.04
N ARG A 276 -11.67 -14.64 -3.98
CA ARG A 276 -10.20 -14.58 -4.02
C ARG A 276 -9.59 -15.94 -3.73
N ASN A 277 -8.43 -16.22 -4.31
CA ASN A 277 -7.64 -17.40 -3.93
C ASN A 277 -7.09 -17.21 -2.52
N LEU A 278 -7.23 -18.24 -1.70
CA LEU A 278 -6.66 -18.34 -0.36
C LEU A 278 -5.54 -19.38 -0.37
N TYR A 279 -4.46 -19.15 0.39
CA TYR A 279 -3.30 -20.03 0.48
C TYR A 279 -2.95 -20.27 1.93
N TRP A 280 -2.65 -21.52 2.33
CA TRP A 280 -2.25 -21.87 3.69
C TRP A 280 -1.49 -23.19 3.73
N CYS A 281 -0.78 -23.47 4.81
CA CYS A 281 -0.23 -24.80 5.10
C CYS A 281 -1.13 -25.50 6.13
N ALA A 282 -1.75 -26.62 5.76
CA ALA A 282 -2.68 -27.32 6.63
C ALA A 282 -2.02 -27.83 7.93
N THR A 283 -0.72 -28.16 7.90
CA THR A 283 0.03 -28.64 9.08
C THR A 283 0.43 -27.47 9.99
N CYS A 284 1.03 -26.39 9.44
CA CYS A 284 1.49 -25.27 10.27
C CYS A 284 0.34 -24.42 10.82
N GLN A 285 -0.85 -24.49 10.21
CA GLN A 285 -2.04 -23.71 10.56
C GLN A 285 -3.20 -24.64 10.92
N ALA A 286 -2.93 -25.74 11.63
CA ALA A 286 -3.93 -26.75 11.97
C ALA A 286 -4.99 -26.26 12.98
N GLY A 287 -4.68 -25.27 13.84
CA GLY A 287 -5.59 -24.63 14.82
C GLY A 287 -5.76 -25.40 16.09
#